data_0305d45d5e23af9b1e840d956e421917
#
_entry.id   0305d45d5e23af9b1e840d956e421917
#
_cell.length_a   1.000
_cell.length_b   1.000
_cell.length_c   1.000
_cell.angle_alpha   90.00
_cell.angle_beta   90.00
_cell.angle_gamma   90.00
#
_symmetry.space_group_name_H-M   'P 1'
#
loop_
_entity.id
_entity.type
_entity.pdbx_description
1 polymer ?
#
loop_
_entity_poly.entity_id
_entity_poly.type
_entity_poly.pdbx_seq_one_letter_code
_entity_poly.pdbx_strand_id
1 'polypeptide(L)'
;LNDPLSKGRVRVNGIDVTLPKNLWITMPGQYLTLNDLFRGKQPAPATPAAKPSGLALGDTPAPRVPFEIQLIGNIVSGEYIAGVAKIVQQDLNEGSGFIRAIDHAKGELLVGPPTGTAVARVRLNDPLGRHGKTNTAKGAPAMDERFALDPDNAAVVAMTGFPMCIPRDAAGDADCPSTNRHPSERRFTCGPVSVEPTAPALTGCDAAKRAPLQIGDYVGYAGMMVEDTPGNFFTAAHALGANTGI
;
A
#
# COMPACT_ATOMS: atom_id res chain seq x y z
N LEU A 1 -2.70 7.11 28.34
CA LEU A 1 -3.05 7.34 26.93
C LEU A 1 -4.06 8.48 26.70
N ASN A 2 -4.28 9.36 27.70
CA ASN A 2 -5.15 10.52 27.54
C ASN A 2 -4.42 11.74 26.93
N ASP A 3 -3.10 11.71 26.88
CA ASP A 3 -2.29 12.72 26.22
C ASP A 3 -1.94 12.21 24.80
N PRO A 4 -2.38 12.87 23.74
CA PRO A 4 -2.06 12.47 22.37
C PRO A 4 -0.56 12.47 22.07
N LEU A 5 0.24 13.15 22.90
CA LEU A 5 1.70 13.21 22.78
C LEU A 5 2.41 12.40 23.88
N SER A 6 1.83 11.30 24.32
CA SER A 6 2.47 10.42 25.34
C SER A 6 3.80 9.88 24.85
N LYS A 7 4.79 9.85 25.71
CA LYS A 7 6.02 9.07 25.49
C LYS A 7 5.82 7.60 25.85
N GLY A 8 6.65 6.73 25.30
CA GLY A 8 6.65 5.31 25.63
C GLY A 8 7.98 4.64 25.35
N ARG A 9 7.98 3.32 25.38
CA ARG A 9 9.16 2.50 25.08
C ARG A 9 8.79 1.38 24.10
N VAL A 10 9.76 1.03 23.29
CA VAL A 10 9.71 -0.15 22.44
C VAL A 10 10.97 -0.98 22.67
N ARG A 11 10.83 -2.30 22.70
CA ARG A 11 11.98 -3.21 22.76
C ARG A 11 12.25 -3.76 21.37
N VAL A 12 13.45 -3.49 20.86
CA VAL A 12 13.90 -3.94 19.55
C VAL A 12 15.22 -4.67 19.71
N ASN A 13 15.28 -5.92 19.30
CA ASN A 13 16.49 -6.78 19.43
C ASN A 13 17.07 -6.80 20.86
N GLY A 14 16.19 -6.78 21.87
CA GLY A 14 16.59 -6.79 23.28
C GLY A 14 16.95 -5.41 23.85
N ILE A 15 16.99 -4.35 23.04
CA ILE A 15 17.30 -2.99 23.45
C ILE A 15 16.00 -2.23 23.71
N ASP A 16 15.90 -1.61 24.88
CA ASP A 16 14.78 -0.72 25.21
C ASP A 16 15.09 0.69 24.69
N VAL A 17 14.23 1.18 23.81
CA VAL A 17 14.34 2.51 23.19
C VAL A 17 13.17 3.36 23.61
N THR A 18 13.44 4.55 24.11
CA THR A 18 12.44 5.55 24.47
C THR A 18 11.96 6.25 23.20
N LEU A 19 10.65 6.27 22.99
CA LEU A 19 9.97 7.07 21.98
C LEU A 19 9.46 8.34 22.66
N PRO A 20 10.06 9.51 22.41
CA PRO A 20 9.62 10.76 23.02
C PRO A 20 8.22 11.15 22.54
N LYS A 21 7.51 11.92 23.34
CA LYS A 21 6.11 12.27 23.08
C LYS A 21 5.89 13.10 21.80
N ASN A 22 6.90 13.77 21.33
CA ASN A 22 6.87 14.57 20.10
C ASN A 22 7.37 13.83 18.86
N LEU A 23 7.65 12.52 18.99
CA LEU A 23 8.08 11.69 17.86
C LEU A 23 6.89 11.32 17.00
N TRP A 24 7.02 11.55 15.70
CA TRP A 24 6.13 11.00 14.70
C TRP A 24 6.66 9.66 14.20
N ILE A 25 5.79 8.64 14.24
CA ILE A 25 6.07 7.32 13.66
C ILE A 25 5.62 7.36 12.22
N THR A 26 6.55 7.17 11.30
CA THR A 26 6.28 7.09 9.87
C THR A 26 5.74 5.70 9.53
N MET A 27 4.59 5.64 8.93
CA MET A 27 3.99 4.44 8.35
C MET A 27 3.66 4.69 6.88
N PRO A 28 3.43 3.66 6.07
CA PRO A 28 3.26 3.84 4.62
C PRO A 28 2.23 4.90 4.21
N GLY A 29 1.06 4.91 4.84
CA GLY A 29 -0.03 5.81 4.48
C GLY A 29 -0.23 7.00 5.42
N GLN A 30 0.54 7.11 6.50
CA GLN A 30 0.28 8.13 7.50
C GLN A 30 1.43 8.32 8.50
N TYR A 31 1.39 9.44 9.20
CA TYR A 31 2.25 9.72 10.35
C TYR A 31 1.41 9.60 11.62
N LEU A 32 1.90 8.84 12.59
CA LEU A 32 1.19 8.55 13.84
C LEU A 32 1.99 9.01 15.05
N THR A 33 1.29 9.43 16.08
CA THR A 33 1.88 9.48 17.43
C THR A 33 1.92 8.06 18.02
N LEU A 34 2.74 7.87 19.06
CA LEU A 34 2.75 6.58 19.77
C LEU A 34 1.34 6.21 20.27
N ASN A 35 0.56 7.20 20.71
CA ASN A 35 -0.80 6.98 21.17
C ASN A 35 -1.72 6.49 20.04
N ASP A 36 -1.61 7.05 18.84
CA ASP A 36 -2.41 6.65 17.69
C ASP A 36 -2.11 5.21 17.26
N LEU A 37 -0.87 4.76 17.45
CA LEU A 37 -0.47 3.39 17.13
C LEU A 37 -1.30 2.33 17.87
N PHE A 38 -1.78 2.64 19.07
CA PHE A 38 -2.58 1.73 19.91
C PHE A 38 -4.09 1.91 19.75
N ARG A 39 -4.56 2.92 19.04
CA ARG A 39 -5.98 3.18 18.87
C ARG A 39 -6.67 2.24 17.90
N GLY A 40 -5.92 1.56 17.03
CA GLY A 40 -6.48 0.72 15.96
C GLY A 40 -7.25 1.54 14.93
N LYS A 41 -8.11 0.87 14.15
CA LYS A 41 -8.97 1.54 13.16
C LYS A 41 -9.87 2.56 13.83
N GLN A 42 -9.88 3.79 13.31
CA GLN A 42 -10.79 4.85 13.73
C GLN A 42 -12.25 4.52 13.35
N PRO A 43 -13.25 4.98 14.12
CA PRO A 43 -13.13 5.91 15.26
C PRO A 43 -12.64 5.21 16.54
N ALA A 44 -11.79 5.92 17.29
CA ALA A 44 -11.31 5.44 18.57
C ALA A 44 -12.50 5.18 19.52
N PRO A 45 -12.49 4.08 20.29
CA PRO A 45 -13.49 3.88 21.33
C PRO A 45 -13.40 5.02 22.35
N ALA A 46 -14.54 5.46 22.86
CA ALA A 46 -14.66 6.55 23.84
C ALA A 46 -13.86 6.31 25.14
N THR A 47 -13.48 5.09 25.42
CA THR A 47 -12.58 4.69 26.50
C THR A 47 -11.38 3.94 25.91
N PRO A 48 -10.15 4.40 26.15
CA PRO A 48 -8.96 3.69 25.74
C PRO A 48 -8.81 2.42 26.58
N ALA A 49 -9.43 1.31 26.17
CA ALA A 49 -8.94 0.02 26.61
C ALA A 49 -7.50 -0.08 26.07
N ALA A 50 -6.57 -0.46 26.93
CA ALA A 50 -5.21 -0.75 26.51
C ALA A 50 -5.26 -1.95 25.53
N LYS A 51 -5.45 -1.64 24.25
CA LYS A 51 -5.41 -2.66 23.20
C LYS A 51 -3.95 -2.78 22.75
N PRO A 52 -3.48 -4.00 22.47
CA PRO A 52 -2.17 -4.18 21.85
C PRO A 52 -2.14 -3.44 20.51
N SER A 53 -0.95 -3.06 20.06
CA SER A 53 -0.76 -2.41 18.76
C SER A 53 -1.14 -3.33 17.58
N GLY A 54 -1.10 -4.64 17.80
CA GLY A 54 -1.21 -5.67 16.78
C GLY A 54 0.05 -5.84 15.94
N LEU A 55 1.14 -5.13 16.29
CA LEU A 55 2.38 -5.10 15.52
C LEU A 55 3.55 -5.75 16.24
N ALA A 56 3.50 -5.82 17.58
CA ALA A 56 4.57 -6.39 18.37
C ALA A 56 4.46 -7.92 18.44
N LEU A 57 5.61 -8.61 18.42
CA LEU A 57 5.66 -10.07 18.58
C LEU A 57 5.10 -10.55 19.94
N GLY A 58 5.09 -9.67 20.96
CA GLY A 58 4.49 -9.94 22.25
C GLY A 58 3.00 -9.65 22.36
N ASP A 59 2.35 -9.19 21.29
CA ASP A 59 0.91 -8.94 21.27
C ASP A 59 0.11 -10.25 21.29
N THR A 60 -1.12 -10.19 21.72
CA THR A 60 -2.02 -11.35 21.69
C THR A 60 -3.30 -10.98 20.92
N PRO A 61 -3.53 -11.58 19.73
CA PRO A 61 -2.61 -12.50 19.03
C PRO A 61 -1.37 -11.78 18.47
N ALA A 62 -0.27 -12.51 18.38
CA ALA A 62 0.92 -12.00 17.70
C ALA A 62 0.66 -11.88 16.18
N PRO A 63 1.29 -10.91 15.50
CA PRO A 63 1.22 -10.83 14.04
C PRO A 63 1.83 -12.09 13.41
N ARG A 64 1.18 -12.64 12.38
CA ARG A 64 1.68 -13.84 11.67
C ARG A 64 2.97 -13.57 10.90
N VAL A 65 3.07 -12.39 10.33
CA VAL A 65 4.29 -11.89 9.70
C VAL A 65 4.80 -10.74 10.55
N PRO A 66 6.05 -10.80 11.01
CA PRO A 66 6.64 -9.74 11.83
C PRO A 66 6.62 -8.39 11.12
N PHE A 67 6.47 -7.33 11.89
CA PHE A 67 6.68 -5.97 11.41
C PHE A 67 8.11 -5.55 11.72
N GLU A 68 8.66 -4.75 10.82
CA GLU A 68 9.97 -4.13 10.99
C GLU A 68 9.79 -2.75 11.61
N ILE A 69 10.62 -2.44 12.60
CA ILE A 69 10.74 -1.08 13.11
C ILE A 69 12.17 -0.60 12.92
N GLN A 70 12.33 0.48 12.19
CA GLN A 70 13.60 1.17 12.04
C GLN A 70 13.62 2.37 12.96
N LEU A 71 14.63 2.43 13.84
CA LEU A 71 14.83 3.51 14.79
C LEU A 71 16.18 4.17 14.56
N ILE A 72 16.18 5.50 14.47
CA ILE A 72 17.39 6.32 14.46
C ILE A 72 17.32 7.25 15.67
N GLY A 73 18.38 7.30 16.47
CA GLY A 73 18.36 8.10 17.68
C GLY A 73 19.74 8.26 18.31
N ASN A 74 19.75 8.76 19.53
CA ASN A 74 20.96 9.01 20.30
C ASN A 74 20.89 8.34 21.69
N ILE A 75 22.04 8.21 22.32
CA ILE A 75 22.15 7.83 23.73
C ILE A 75 22.28 9.14 24.54
N VAL A 76 21.32 9.39 25.42
CA VAL A 76 21.30 10.55 26.28
C VAL A 76 21.23 10.07 27.74
N SER A 77 22.21 10.39 28.52
CA SER A 77 22.33 9.96 29.94
C SER A 77 22.15 8.44 30.13
N GLY A 78 22.66 7.65 29.18
CA GLY A 78 22.57 6.19 29.23
C GLY A 78 21.25 5.58 28.67
N GLU A 79 20.30 6.40 28.24
CA GLU A 79 19.06 5.95 27.61
C GLU A 79 19.13 6.07 26.08
N TYR A 80 18.66 5.05 25.37
CA TYR A 80 18.44 5.11 23.92
C TYR A 80 17.15 5.90 23.66
N ILE A 81 17.26 7.01 22.92
CA ILE A 81 16.13 7.88 22.61
C ILE A 81 16.00 7.99 21.09
N ALA A 82 14.85 7.59 20.56
CA ALA A 82 14.56 7.70 19.13
C ALA A 82 14.28 9.14 18.71
N GLY A 83 14.87 9.57 17.61
CA GLY A 83 14.54 10.80 16.88
C GLY A 83 13.72 10.53 15.61
N VAL A 84 13.86 9.31 15.06
CA VAL A 84 13.09 8.84 13.91
C VAL A 84 12.58 7.43 14.19
N ALA A 85 11.34 7.14 13.84
CA ALA A 85 10.78 5.80 13.88
C ALA A 85 9.99 5.54 12.60
N LYS A 86 10.22 4.39 11.96
CA LYS A 86 9.48 3.90 10.81
C LYS A 86 9.03 2.47 11.04
N ILE A 87 7.76 2.16 10.77
CA ILE A 87 7.21 0.81 10.89
C ILE A 87 6.68 0.37 9.52
N VAL A 88 7.13 -0.80 9.08
CA VAL A 88 6.79 -1.38 7.77
C VAL A 88 6.77 -2.91 7.85
N GLN A 89 6.32 -3.53 6.78
CA GLN A 89 6.59 -4.94 6.44
C GLN A 89 7.27 -5.06 5.06
N GLN A 90 7.83 -3.98 4.55
CA GLN A 90 8.24 -3.82 3.16
C GLN A 90 9.27 -4.86 2.74
N ASP A 91 10.34 -5.02 3.49
CA ASP A 91 11.45 -5.92 3.13
C ASP A 91 11.06 -7.39 3.17
N LEU A 92 9.94 -7.72 3.85
CA LEU A 92 9.42 -9.08 3.94
C LEU A 92 8.32 -9.38 2.91
N ASN A 93 7.66 -8.37 2.36
CA ASN A 93 6.48 -8.53 1.50
C ASN A 93 6.52 -7.59 0.28
N GLU A 94 7.69 -7.37 -0.27
CA GLU A 94 7.83 -6.80 -1.59
C GLU A 94 7.99 -7.88 -2.64
N GLY A 95 7.63 -7.55 -3.87
CA GLY A 95 7.78 -8.45 -4.99
C GLY A 95 7.61 -7.73 -6.32
N SER A 96 7.91 -8.46 -7.38
CA SER A 96 7.73 -7.96 -8.74
C SER A 96 7.40 -9.08 -9.71
N GLY A 97 6.78 -8.72 -10.83
CA GLY A 97 6.44 -9.66 -11.89
C GLY A 97 5.43 -9.08 -12.87
N PHE A 98 5.02 -9.93 -13.79
CA PHE A 98 3.99 -9.57 -14.76
C PHE A 98 2.59 -9.77 -14.18
N ILE A 99 1.67 -8.86 -14.46
CA ILE A 99 0.25 -9.07 -14.19
C ILE A 99 -0.23 -10.19 -15.10
N ARG A 100 -0.59 -11.32 -14.50
CA ARG A 100 -1.05 -12.52 -15.19
C ARG A 100 -2.57 -12.58 -15.31
N ALA A 101 -3.26 -12.00 -14.35
CA ALA A 101 -4.71 -11.88 -14.33
C ALA A 101 -5.14 -10.72 -13.43
N ILE A 102 -6.34 -10.22 -13.66
CA ILE A 102 -7.02 -9.22 -12.83
C ILE A 102 -8.38 -9.80 -12.44
N ASP A 103 -8.58 -10.00 -11.14
CA ASP A 103 -9.89 -10.32 -10.56
C ASP A 103 -10.59 -9.01 -10.20
N HIS A 104 -11.39 -8.49 -11.11
CA HIS A 104 -12.13 -7.24 -10.91
C HIS A 104 -13.13 -7.33 -9.74
N ALA A 105 -13.66 -8.52 -9.43
CA ALA A 105 -14.58 -8.69 -8.32
C ALA A 105 -13.91 -8.46 -6.97
N LYS A 106 -12.63 -8.82 -6.85
CA LYS A 106 -11.83 -8.64 -5.63
C LYS A 106 -10.92 -7.41 -5.69
N GLY A 107 -10.70 -6.79 -6.86
CA GLY A 107 -9.67 -5.80 -7.08
C GLY A 107 -8.27 -6.38 -6.87
N GLU A 108 -8.05 -7.62 -7.33
CA GLU A 108 -6.84 -8.40 -7.08
C GLU A 108 -6.06 -8.62 -8.38
N LEU A 109 -4.75 -8.42 -8.29
CA LEU A 109 -3.80 -8.78 -9.34
C LEU A 109 -3.15 -10.13 -9.00
N LEU A 110 -3.00 -10.99 -9.99
CA LEU A 110 -2.11 -12.14 -9.92
C LEU A 110 -0.79 -11.76 -10.60
N VAL A 111 0.27 -11.64 -9.80
CA VAL A 111 1.58 -11.15 -10.25
C VAL A 111 2.60 -12.28 -10.19
N GLY A 112 3.34 -12.50 -11.27
CA GLY A 112 4.33 -13.58 -11.30
C GLY A 112 5.21 -13.57 -12.55
N PRO A 113 6.02 -14.61 -12.75
CA PRO A 113 6.85 -14.74 -13.94
C PRO A 113 5.98 -14.79 -15.22
N PRO A 114 6.55 -14.52 -16.41
CA PRO A 114 5.80 -14.52 -17.66
C PRO A 114 5.17 -15.89 -17.98
N THR A 115 5.75 -16.95 -17.47
CA THR A 115 5.27 -18.34 -17.62
C THR A 115 5.29 -19.06 -16.27
N GLY A 116 4.57 -20.18 -16.15
CA GLY A 116 4.48 -20.95 -14.92
C GLY A 116 3.25 -20.62 -14.08
N THR A 117 3.12 -21.27 -12.93
CA THR A 117 1.94 -21.19 -12.05
C THR A 117 2.17 -20.39 -10.76
N ALA A 118 3.42 -20.08 -10.45
CA ALA A 118 3.76 -19.31 -9.25
C ALA A 118 3.33 -17.86 -9.43
N VAL A 119 2.31 -17.43 -8.69
CA VAL A 119 1.81 -16.05 -8.68
C VAL A 119 1.58 -15.58 -7.25
N ALA A 120 1.89 -14.31 -7.01
CA ALA A 120 1.50 -13.61 -5.81
C ALA A 120 0.13 -12.97 -6.04
N ARG A 121 -0.69 -12.96 -5.01
CA ARG A 121 -1.96 -12.24 -4.96
C ARG A 121 -1.70 -10.86 -4.38
N VAL A 122 -2.08 -9.82 -5.08
CA VAL A 122 -1.83 -8.42 -4.69
C VAL A 122 -3.12 -7.64 -4.78
N ARG A 123 -3.51 -6.95 -3.71
CA ARG A 123 -4.62 -5.99 -3.66
C ARG A 123 -4.11 -4.68 -3.13
N LEU A 124 -4.60 -3.57 -3.65
CA LEU A 124 -4.27 -2.26 -3.09
C LEU A 124 -4.94 -2.10 -1.73
N ASN A 125 -4.19 -1.65 -0.73
CA ASN A 125 -4.77 -1.20 0.53
C ASN A 125 -5.29 0.23 0.36
N ASP A 126 -6.43 0.35 -0.30
CA ASP A 126 -7.06 1.60 -0.75
C ASP A 126 -8.39 1.82 -0.03
N PRO A 127 -8.39 2.39 1.19
CA PRO A 127 -9.63 2.61 1.94
C PRO A 127 -10.58 3.61 1.28
N LEU A 128 -10.08 4.47 0.41
CA LEU A 128 -10.89 5.46 -0.31
C LEU A 128 -11.37 4.95 -1.68
N GLY A 129 -10.88 3.82 -2.15
CA GLY A 129 -11.24 3.24 -3.44
C GLY A 129 -10.86 4.10 -4.64
N ARG A 130 -9.80 4.90 -4.53
CA ARG A 130 -9.39 5.85 -5.59
C ARG A 130 -8.62 5.16 -6.71
N HIS A 131 -7.82 4.15 -6.37
CA HIS A 131 -6.95 3.44 -7.31
C HIS A 131 -7.46 2.03 -7.64
N GLY A 132 -8.58 1.63 -7.08
CA GLY A 132 -9.17 0.33 -7.28
C GLY A 132 -10.40 0.11 -6.42
N LYS A 133 -10.66 -1.13 -6.05
CA LYS A 133 -11.72 -1.44 -5.09
C LYS A 133 -11.34 -1.01 -3.69
N THR A 134 -12.30 -0.44 -2.97
CA THR A 134 -12.12 -0.13 -1.55
C THR A 134 -11.95 -1.41 -0.73
N ASN A 135 -11.06 -1.38 0.25
CA ASN A 135 -10.88 -2.45 1.22
C ASN A 135 -11.96 -2.47 2.32
N THR A 136 -12.88 -1.51 2.31
CA THR A 136 -14.01 -1.44 3.26
C THR A 136 -15.27 -2.09 2.70
N ALA A 137 -15.25 -2.63 1.47
CA ALA A 137 -16.40 -3.30 0.88
C ALA A 137 -16.83 -4.49 1.76
N LYS A 138 -18.17 -4.68 1.87
CA LYS A 138 -18.76 -5.80 2.62
C LYS A 138 -18.23 -7.13 2.07
N GLY A 139 -17.66 -7.94 2.97
CA GLY A 139 -17.05 -9.23 2.60
C GLY A 139 -15.57 -9.16 2.19
N ALA A 140 -15.00 -7.98 2.07
CA ALA A 140 -13.55 -7.86 1.93
C ALA A 140 -12.85 -8.08 3.26
N PRO A 141 -11.69 -8.78 3.32
CA PRO A 141 -10.91 -8.88 4.53
C PRO A 141 -10.48 -7.48 4.98
N ALA A 142 -10.56 -7.24 6.29
CA ALA A 142 -10.16 -5.96 6.85
C ALA A 142 -8.66 -5.78 6.72
N MET A 143 -8.23 -4.80 5.93
CA MET A 143 -6.85 -4.37 5.84
C MET A 143 -6.57 -3.30 6.90
N ASP A 144 -5.35 -3.26 7.40
CA ASP A 144 -4.94 -2.26 8.39
C ASP A 144 -4.67 -0.91 7.69
N GLU A 145 -5.45 0.12 8.03
CA GLU A 145 -5.35 1.44 7.42
C GLU A 145 -4.03 2.16 7.72
N ARG A 146 -3.31 1.74 8.76
CA ARG A 146 -1.95 2.26 9.05
C ARG A 146 -0.97 1.94 7.93
N PHE A 147 -1.26 0.88 7.16
CA PHE A 147 -0.48 0.41 6.00
C PHE A 147 -1.23 0.64 4.68
N ALA A 148 -2.11 1.62 4.62
CA ALA A 148 -2.83 1.97 3.41
C ALA A 148 -1.97 2.78 2.44
N LEU A 149 -2.51 2.97 1.24
CA LEU A 149 -2.03 4.00 0.32
C LEU A 149 -2.11 5.37 1.01
N ASP A 150 -1.10 6.21 0.79
CA ASP A 150 -1.15 7.61 1.21
C ASP A 150 -2.36 8.28 0.54
N PRO A 151 -3.28 8.88 1.29
CA PRO A 151 -4.49 9.46 0.73
C PRO A 151 -4.24 10.68 -0.16
N ASP A 152 -3.12 11.38 0.02
CA ASP A 152 -2.79 12.60 -0.71
C ASP A 152 -1.76 12.35 -1.81
N ASN A 153 -0.90 11.33 -1.65
CA ASN A 153 0.18 11.01 -2.60
C ASN A 153 0.38 9.50 -2.73
N ALA A 154 -0.65 8.80 -3.22
CA ALA A 154 -0.60 7.35 -3.37
C ALA A 154 0.49 6.90 -4.35
N ALA A 155 1.34 5.97 -3.89
CA ALA A 155 2.39 5.37 -4.70
C ALA A 155 1.84 4.25 -5.61
N VAL A 156 0.86 4.55 -6.45
CA VAL A 156 0.33 3.66 -7.49
C VAL A 156 0.55 4.35 -8.83
N VAL A 157 1.74 4.16 -9.39
CA VAL A 157 2.24 4.97 -10.49
C VAL A 157 2.97 4.13 -11.54
N ALA A 158 3.04 4.65 -12.74
CA ALA A 158 3.96 4.19 -13.77
C ALA A 158 5.38 4.71 -13.52
N MET A 159 6.38 4.18 -14.23
CA MET A 159 7.76 4.67 -14.19
C MET A 159 7.90 6.17 -14.50
N THR A 160 6.96 6.72 -15.29
CA THR A 160 6.91 8.15 -15.61
C THR A 160 6.21 9.00 -14.54
N GLY A 161 5.76 8.39 -13.45
CA GLY A 161 4.99 9.07 -12.41
C GLY A 161 3.50 9.22 -12.72
N PHE A 162 3.01 8.75 -13.89
CA PHE A 162 1.58 8.83 -14.20
C PHE A 162 0.77 7.93 -13.25
N PRO A 163 -0.34 8.44 -12.65
CA PRO A 163 -1.12 7.68 -11.69
C PRO A 163 -1.86 6.51 -12.35
N MET A 164 -1.74 5.34 -11.73
CA MET A 164 -2.32 4.09 -12.20
C MET A 164 -3.49 3.65 -11.33
N CYS A 165 -4.29 2.71 -11.85
CA CYS A 165 -5.45 2.12 -11.16
C CYS A 165 -5.67 0.67 -11.57
N ILE A 166 -6.33 -0.09 -10.69
CA ILE A 166 -6.90 -1.40 -11.01
C ILE A 166 -8.37 -1.15 -11.38
N PRO A 167 -8.82 -1.40 -12.61
CA PRO A 167 -10.22 -1.21 -12.97
C PRO A 167 -11.15 -2.03 -12.07
N ARG A 168 -12.19 -1.40 -11.55
CA ARG A 168 -13.17 -2.03 -10.63
C ARG A 168 -14.13 -2.96 -11.34
N ASP A 169 -14.30 -2.77 -12.65
CA ASP A 169 -15.15 -3.58 -13.52
C ASP A 169 -14.47 -3.83 -14.86
N ALA A 170 -14.60 -5.06 -15.38
CA ALA A 170 -14.06 -5.43 -16.68
C ALA A 170 -14.77 -4.73 -17.84
N ALA A 171 -16.04 -4.36 -17.66
CA ALA A 171 -16.85 -3.70 -18.69
C ALA A 171 -16.54 -2.19 -18.80
N GLY A 172 -15.93 -1.60 -17.77
CA GLY A 172 -15.52 -0.20 -17.74
C GLY A 172 -15.52 0.40 -16.36
N ASP A 173 -14.65 1.38 -16.17
CA ASP A 173 -14.52 2.13 -14.91
C ASP A 173 -14.28 3.60 -15.26
N ALA A 174 -15.23 4.47 -14.89
CA ALA A 174 -15.18 5.89 -15.22
C ALA A 174 -13.99 6.63 -14.56
N ASP A 175 -13.47 6.12 -13.42
CA ASP A 175 -12.31 6.69 -12.72
C ASP A 175 -10.98 6.06 -13.13
N CYS A 176 -11.07 4.98 -13.94
CA CYS A 176 -9.95 4.18 -14.43
C CYS A 176 -10.20 3.83 -15.93
N PRO A 177 -10.36 4.84 -16.81
CA PRO A 177 -10.86 4.61 -18.18
C PRO A 177 -9.84 3.87 -19.04
N SER A 178 -10.30 2.85 -19.74
CA SER A 178 -9.48 2.07 -20.67
C SER A 178 -8.89 2.94 -21.79
N THR A 179 -9.54 4.06 -22.11
CA THR A 179 -9.05 5.04 -23.10
C THR A 179 -7.76 5.71 -22.74
N ASN A 180 -7.33 5.68 -21.46
CA ASN A 180 -6.04 6.21 -21.00
C ASN A 180 -4.86 5.28 -21.31
N ARG A 181 -5.12 4.08 -21.84
CA ARG A 181 -4.08 3.13 -22.26
C ARG A 181 -4.29 2.73 -23.71
N HIS A 182 -3.18 2.59 -24.42
CA HIS A 182 -3.23 2.03 -25.77
C HIS A 182 -3.70 0.56 -25.72
N PRO A 183 -4.63 0.13 -26.58
CA PRO A 183 -5.21 -1.21 -26.49
C PRO A 183 -4.22 -2.36 -26.78
N SER A 184 -3.15 -2.09 -27.53
CA SER A 184 -2.17 -3.09 -27.95
C SER A 184 -0.72 -2.74 -27.61
N GLU A 185 -0.46 -1.56 -27.05
CA GLU A 185 0.87 -1.11 -26.73
C GLU A 185 0.97 -0.76 -25.23
N ARG A 186 2.19 -0.87 -24.65
CA ARG A 186 2.41 -0.56 -23.25
C ARG A 186 2.64 0.93 -23.02
N ARG A 187 1.87 1.79 -23.65
CA ARG A 187 1.95 3.24 -23.52
C ARG A 187 0.64 3.86 -23.13
N PHE A 188 0.72 5.08 -22.65
CA PHE A 188 -0.46 5.89 -22.40
C PHE A 188 -0.96 6.53 -23.68
N THR A 189 -2.25 6.84 -23.70
CA THR A 189 -2.85 7.65 -24.75
C THR A 189 -2.72 9.15 -24.48
N CYS A 190 -2.55 9.51 -23.17
CA CYS A 190 -2.20 10.87 -22.77
C CYS A 190 -0.68 11.05 -22.88
N GLY A 191 -0.23 11.80 -23.83
CA GLY A 191 1.18 12.11 -24.01
C GLY A 191 1.37 13.03 -25.20
N PRO A 192 2.58 13.51 -25.44
CA PRO A 192 2.85 14.23 -26.68
C PRO A 192 2.47 13.32 -27.83
N VAL A 193 1.67 13.85 -28.72
CA VAL A 193 1.33 13.17 -29.98
C VAL A 193 2.64 12.71 -30.60
N SER A 194 2.74 11.41 -30.88
CA SER A 194 3.90 10.84 -31.57
C SER A 194 4.33 11.77 -32.70
N VAL A 195 5.62 12.00 -32.83
CA VAL A 195 6.22 12.82 -33.90
C VAL A 195 6.03 12.18 -35.28
N GLU A 196 5.43 11.00 -35.32
CA GLU A 196 5.06 10.31 -36.57
C GLU A 196 3.77 10.91 -37.13
N PRO A 197 3.85 11.65 -38.28
CA PRO A 197 2.70 12.36 -38.88
C PRO A 197 1.58 11.42 -39.36
N THR A 198 1.84 10.11 -39.37
CA THR A 198 0.90 9.07 -39.88
C THR A 198 0.22 8.27 -38.77
N ALA A 199 0.61 8.45 -37.50
CA ALA A 199 -0.08 7.77 -36.43
C ALA A 199 -1.43 8.43 -36.19
N PRO A 200 -2.55 7.65 -36.15
CA PRO A 200 -3.85 8.23 -35.84
C PRO A 200 -3.78 8.88 -34.45
N ALA A 201 -4.29 10.11 -34.35
CA ALA A 201 -4.42 10.78 -33.06
C ALA A 201 -5.20 9.87 -32.14
N LEU A 202 -4.59 9.43 -31.04
CA LEU A 202 -5.26 8.65 -30.02
C LEU A 202 -6.25 9.58 -29.31
N THR A 203 -7.51 9.50 -29.73
CA THR A 203 -8.60 10.27 -29.16
C THR A 203 -9.13 9.55 -27.91
N GLY A 204 -9.50 10.30 -26.90
CA GLY A 204 -10.21 9.76 -25.73
C GLY A 204 -9.40 9.68 -24.43
N CYS A 205 -8.17 10.19 -24.40
CA CYS A 205 -7.46 10.32 -23.13
C CYS A 205 -8.11 11.41 -22.25
N ASP A 206 -8.28 11.09 -20.99
CA ASP A 206 -8.61 12.03 -19.91
C ASP A 206 -7.44 12.14 -18.95
N ALA A 207 -6.62 13.19 -19.08
CA ALA A 207 -5.45 13.41 -18.25
C ALA A 207 -5.79 13.65 -16.76
N ALA A 208 -7.05 13.95 -16.44
CA ALA A 208 -7.52 14.09 -15.06
C ALA A 208 -7.84 12.72 -14.40
N LYS A 209 -7.79 11.64 -15.17
CA LYS A 209 -8.08 10.28 -14.73
C LYS A 209 -6.82 9.42 -14.72
N ARG A 210 -6.84 8.36 -13.93
CA ARG A 210 -5.75 7.38 -13.83
C ARG A 210 -5.73 6.49 -15.07
N ALA A 211 -4.59 5.87 -15.32
CA ALA A 211 -4.47 4.88 -16.40
C ALA A 211 -4.59 3.45 -15.82
N PRO A 212 -5.35 2.57 -16.47
CA PRO A 212 -5.55 1.22 -15.98
C PRO A 212 -4.29 0.36 -16.07
N LEU A 213 -4.04 -0.43 -15.04
CA LEU A 213 -3.13 -1.57 -15.11
C LEU A 213 -3.74 -2.62 -16.05
N GLN A 214 -2.89 -3.28 -16.82
CA GLN A 214 -3.30 -4.28 -17.80
C GLN A 214 -2.56 -5.59 -17.60
N ILE A 215 -3.15 -6.69 -18.06
CA ILE A 215 -2.46 -7.99 -18.13
C ILE A 215 -1.22 -7.82 -19.00
N GLY A 216 -0.09 -8.33 -18.52
CA GLY A 216 1.22 -8.21 -19.16
C GLY A 216 2.05 -7.00 -18.72
N ASP A 217 1.51 -6.06 -17.95
CA ASP A 217 2.33 -5.03 -17.29
C ASP A 217 3.28 -5.68 -16.29
N TYR A 218 4.53 -5.25 -16.29
CA TYR A 218 5.49 -5.62 -15.24
C TYR A 218 5.34 -4.63 -14.09
N VAL A 219 5.10 -5.15 -12.88
CA VAL A 219 4.89 -4.33 -11.69
C VAL A 219 5.81 -4.75 -10.56
N GLY A 220 6.24 -3.75 -9.76
CA GLY A 220 6.79 -3.96 -8.44
C GLY A 220 5.77 -3.50 -7.40
N TYR A 221 5.69 -4.17 -6.28
CA TYR A 221 4.77 -3.84 -5.21
C TYR A 221 5.40 -4.04 -3.84
N ALA A 222 4.92 -3.30 -2.85
CA ALA A 222 5.26 -3.48 -1.45
C ALA A 222 4.00 -3.31 -0.59
N GLY A 223 3.88 -4.13 0.45
CA GLY A 223 2.69 -4.10 1.29
C GLY A 223 2.81 -4.94 2.55
N MET A 224 1.70 -5.15 3.22
CA MET A 224 1.59 -6.06 4.34
C MET A 224 0.89 -7.37 3.92
N MET A 225 1.27 -8.48 4.56
CA MET A 225 0.62 -9.75 4.34
C MET A 225 -0.73 -9.80 5.06
N VAL A 226 -1.78 -10.18 4.35
CA VAL A 226 -3.14 -10.35 4.88
C VAL A 226 -3.65 -11.74 4.54
N GLU A 227 -4.26 -12.41 5.51
CA GLU A 227 -4.92 -13.67 5.31
C GLU A 227 -6.42 -13.43 5.07
N ASP A 228 -6.94 -13.84 3.92
CA ASP A 228 -8.37 -13.74 3.61
C ASP A 228 -9.16 -14.99 3.99
N THR A 229 -8.56 -16.14 3.91
CA THR A 229 -9.09 -17.41 4.40
C THR A 229 -7.93 -18.23 5.00
N PRO A 230 -8.17 -19.18 5.91
CA PRO A 230 -7.11 -19.93 6.56
C PRO A 230 -6.06 -20.49 5.59
N GLY A 231 -4.81 -20.08 5.74
CA GLY A 231 -3.70 -20.47 4.88
C GLY A 231 -3.60 -19.72 3.55
N ASN A 232 -4.51 -18.82 3.24
CA ASN A 232 -4.58 -18.11 1.97
C ASN A 232 -4.23 -16.63 2.16
N PHE A 233 -3.10 -16.21 1.63
CA PHE A 233 -2.56 -14.88 1.84
C PHE A 233 -2.57 -14.05 0.56
N PHE A 234 -2.61 -12.74 0.72
CA PHE A 234 -2.34 -11.77 -0.33
C PHE A 234 -1.52 -10.60 0.25
N THR A 235 -0.83 -9.88 -0.61
CA THR A 235 -0.17 -8.64 -0.22
C THR A 235 -1.16 -7.47 -0.35
N ALA A 236 -1.46 -6.83 0.77
CA ALA A 236 -2.19 -5.56 0.81
C ALA A 236 -1.20 -4.43 0.53
N ALA A 237 -1.09 -4.05 -0.74
CA ALA A 237 -0.06 -3.15 -1.22
C ALA A 237 -0.36 -1.69 -0.87
N HIS A 238 0.62 -1.01 -0.28
CA HIS A 238 0.65 0.43 -0.08
C HIS A 238 1.49 1.17 -1.13
N ALA A 239 2.21 0.42 -1.96
CA ALA A 239 2.93 0.94 -3.11
C ALA A 239 2.87 -0.06 -4.27
N LEU A 240 2.73 0.45 -5.49
CA LEU A 240 2.79 -0.30 -6.72
C LEU A 240 3.35 0.57 -7.83
N GLY A 241 4.47 0.13 -8.42
CA GLY A 241 5.08 0.76 -9.57
C GLY A 241 4.94 -0.10 -10.81
N ALA A 242 4.43 0.45 -11.92
CA ALA A 242 4.32 -0.27 -13.18
C ALA A 242 5.42 0.16 -14.16
N ASN A 243 6.19 -0.79 -14.67
CA ASN A 243 7.17 -0.54 -15.73
C ASN A 243 6.43 -0.41 -17.08
N THR A 244 5.72 0.68 -17.21
CA THR A 244 4.93 1.06 -18.39
C THR A 244 4.94 2.57 -18.54
N GLY A 245 4.56 3.06 -19.70
CA GLY A 245 4.46 4.48 -19.98
C GLY A 245 5.31 4.89 -21.15
N ILE A 246 5.06 6.02 -21.75
CA ILE A 246 5.61 6.72 -22.93
C ILE A 246 5.28 6.04 -24.24
#